data_9008ffb4ae74fdaf8ccf8a29541ddffb
#
_entry.id   9008ffb4ae74fdaf8ccf8a29541ddffb
#
_cell.length_a   1.000
_cell.length_b   1.000
_cell.length_c   1.000
_cell.angle_alpha   90.00
_cell.angle_beta   90.00
_cell.angle_gamma   90.00
#
_symmetry.space_group_name_H-M   'P 1'
#
loop_
_entity.id
_entity.type
_entity.pdbx_description
1 polymer ?
#
loop_
_entity_poly.entity_id
_entity_poly.type
_entity_poly.pdbx_seq_one_letter_code
_entity_poly.pdbx_strand_id
1 'polypeptide(L)'
;DWAKDRIIVDCVKAFSNQETVEIRSPKATRPWQHVLEPLSGYLNLGQYLYEGKVENGEPFNFGPRAEQTKTVFELVQDLATLWGLDKDQAAKLTGNVPFKEATLLKLNCDKALVYLNWHSTLHYEECVKFIADWYKAFYIDRYEDMYALTVKQIEAYVDSAKKQGLNWAE
;
A
#
# COMPACT_ATOMS: atom_id res chain seq x y z
N ASP A 1 8.21 6.31 3.32
CA ASP A 1 7.63 7.66 3.39
C ASP A 1 7.54 8.08 4.86
N TRP A 2 7.87 9.33 5.17
CA TRP A 2 7.88 9.90 6.52
C TRP A 2 7.07 11.19 6.62
N ALA A 3 6.27 11.49 5.59
CA ALA A 3 5.46 12.70 5.54
C ALA A 3 4.40 12.71 6.66
N LYS A 4 4.15 13.89 7.22
CA LYS A 4 3.08 14.09 8.20
C LYS A 4 1.71 13.86 7.56
N ASP A 5 0.72 13.56 8.39
CA ASP A 5 -0.67 13.33 7.97
C ASP A 5 -0.82 12.18 6.97
N ARG A 6 0.04 11.17 7.07
CA ARG A 6 -0.06 9.89 6.34
C ARG A 6 -0.38 8.79 7.33
N ILE A 7 -1.56 8.21 7.20
CA ILE A 7 -2.11 7.26 8.19
C ILE A 7 -1.13 6.13 8.54
N ILE A 8 -0.43 5.53 7.58
CA ILE A 8 0.56 4.48 7.85
C ILE A 8 1.71 5.01 8.70
N VAL A 9 2.24 6.19 8.35
CA VAL A 9 3.37 6.80 9.09
C VAL A 9 2.95 7.17 10.51
N ASP A 10 1.74 7.69 10.66
CA ASP A 10 1.19 8.05 11.98
C ASP A 10 0.98 6.80 12.84
N CYS A 11 0.43 5.71 12.24
CA CYS A 11 0.29 4.42 12.92
C CYS A 11 1.64 3.86 13.39
N VAL A 12 2.62 3.73 12.49
CA VAL A 12 3.90 3.07 12.84
C VAL A 12 4.68 3.87 13.88
N LYS A 13 4.58 5.20 13.88
CA LYS A 13 5.17 6.05 14.91
C LYS A 13 4.47 5.88 16.27
N ALA A 14 3.14 5.95 16.29
CA ALA A 14 2.35 5.76 17.51
C ALA A 14 2.59 4.36 18.10
N PHE A 15 2.48 3.32 17.28
CA PHE A 15 2.65 1.92 17.71
C PHE A 15 4.06 1.61 18.20
N SER A 16 5.08 2.25 17.62
CA SER A 16 6.47 2.11 18.11
C SER A 16 6.66 2.69 19.50
N ASN A 17 5.85 3.65 19.90
CA ASN A 17 5.82 4.27 21.21
C ASN A 17 4.76 3.66 22.13
N GLN A 18 4.06 2.61 21.71
CA GLN A 18 2.92 2.02 22.43
C GLN A 18 1.77 3.03 22.67
N GLU A 19 1.58 3.93 21.73
CA GLU A 19 0.55 4.95 21.74
C GLU A 19 -0.58 4.61 20.76
N THR A 20 -1.77 5.18 21.00
CA THR A 20 -2.91 5.09 20.09
C THR A 20 -2.77 6.11 18.96
N VAL A 21 -3.21 5.73 17.75
CA VAL A 21 -3.26 6.68 16.63
C VAL A 21 -4.58 7.43 16.61
N GLU A 22 -4.53 8.72 16.32
CA GLU A 22 -5.73 9.53 16.12
C GLU A 22 -6.22 9.44 14.67
N ILE A 23 -7.48 9.07 14.49
CA ILE A 23 -8.12 8.98 13.17
C ILE A 23 -9.33 9.90 13.07
N ARG A 24 -9.42 10.62 11.93
CA ARG A 24 -10.46 11.62 11.68
C ARG A 24 -11.67 11.02 10.94
N SER A 25 -11.41 10.16 9.95
CA SER A 25 -12.41 9.61 9.03
C SER A 25 -12.36 8.09 9.00
N PRO A 26 -12.80 7.39 10.08
CA PRO A 26 -12.63 5.94 10.23
C PRO A 26 -13.32 5.12 9.14
N LYS A 27 -14.45 5.61 8.62
CA LYS A 27 -15.26 4.94 7.58
C LYS A 27 -14.83 5.25 6.15
N ALA A 28 -13.88 6.17 5.96
CA ALA A 28 -13.37 6.49 4.64
C ALA A 28 -12.59 5.31 4.07
N THR A 29 -12.82 4.99 2.80
CA THR A 29 -12.08 3.96 2.08
C THR A 29 -11.04 4.59 1.18
N ARG A 30 -9.92 3.90 0.99
CA ARG A 30 -8.83 4.32 0.11
C ARG A 30 -8.34 3.10 -0.68
N PRO A 31 -7.76 3.33 -1.86
CA PRO A 31 -7.15 2.25 -2.65
C PRO A 31 -5.78 1.87 -2.05
N TRP A 32 -5.82 1.14 -0.91
CA TRP A 32 -4.61 0.73 -0.20
C TRP A 32 -3.75 -0.18 -1.07
N GLN A 33 -2.50 0.21 -1.27
CA GLN A 33 -1.54 -0.56 -2.04
C GLN A 33 -0.11 -0.33 -1.53
N HIS A 34 0.75 -1.32 -1.71
CA HIS A 34 2.18 -1.17 -1.48
C HIS A 34 2.81 -0.30 -2.56
N VAL A 35 3.89 0.41 -2.24
CA VAL A 35 4.57 1.29 -3.20
C VAL A 35 5.11 0.54 -4.43
N LEU A 36 5.44 -0.74 -4.30
CA LEU A 36 5.90 -1.57 -5.42
C LEU A 36 4.82 -1.75 -6.50
N GLU A 37 3.54 -1.66 -6.15
CA GLU A 37 2.45 -1.79 -7.11
C GLU A 37 2.47 -0.67 -8.19
N PRO A 38 2.36 0.62 -7.83
CA PRO A 38 2.44 1.66 -8.85
C PRO A 38 3.81 1.72 -9.52
N LEU A 39 4.90 1.36 -8.82
CA LEU A 39 6.24 1.34 -9.42
C LEU A 39 6.35 0.27 -10.51
N SER A 40 5.83 -0.95 -10.30
CA SER A 40 5.78 -1.98 -11.35
C SER A 40 4.95 -1.51 -12.55
N GLY A 41 3.81 -0.84 -12.28
CA GLY A 41 2.98 -0.25 -13.32
C GLY A 41 3.70 0.83 -14.13
N TYR A 42 4.45 1.71 -13.48
CA TYR A 42 5.21 2.76 -14.17
C TYR A 42 6.34 2.19 -15.04
N LEU A 43 7.05 1.17 -14.53
CA LEU A 43 8.11 0.50 -15.30
C LEU A 43 7.53 -0.24 -16.51
N ASN A 44 6.42 -0.95 -16.32
CA ASN A 44 5.72 -1.64 -17.41
C ASN A 44 5.20 -0.63 -18.47
N LEU A 45 4.59 0.48 -18.03
CA LEU A 45 4.17 1.55 -18.94
C LEU A 45 5.36 2.14 -19.71
N GLY A 46 6.50 2.37 -19.03
CA GLY A 46 7.72 2.86 -19.66
C GLY A 46 8.23 1.93 -20.75
N GLN A 47 8.19 0.62 -20.52
CA GLN A 47 8.53 -0.39 -21.53
C GLN A 47 7.57 -0.33 -22.73
N TYR A 48 6.26 -0.30 -22.50
CA TYR A 48 5.25 -0.25 -23.58
C TYR A 48 5.35 1.04 -24.41
N LEU A 49 5.68 2.17 -23.76
CA LEU A 49 5.96 3.44 -24.46
C LEU A 49 7.21 3.30 -25.34
N TYR A 50 8.29 2.73 -24.82
CA TYR A 50 9.53 2.50 -25.58
C TYR A 50 9.32 1.60 -26.80
N GLU A 51 8.48 0.57 -26.65
CA GLU A 51 8.14 -0.38 -27.70
C GLU A 51 7.07 0.16 -28.68
N GLY A 52 6.55 1.35 -28.48
CA GLY A 52 5.51 1.96 -29.32
C GLY A 52 4.14 1.24 -29.24
N LYS A 53 3.89 0.51 -28.16
CA LYS A 53 2.63 -0.24 -27.95
C LYS A 53 1.51 0.62 -27.35
N VAL A 54 1.84 1.74 -26.76
CA VAL A 54 0.88 2.75 -26.27
C VAL A 54 1.30 4.14 -26.74
N GLU A 55 0.33 5.03 -26.89
CA GLU A 55 0.58 6.40 -27.33
C GLU A 55 1.13 7.26 -26.17
N ASN A 56 2.00 8.21 -26.53
CA ASN A 56 2.52 9.16 -25.56
C ASN A 56 1.42 10.11 -25.06
N GLY A 57 1.34 10.31 -23.75
CA GLY A 57 0.31 11.14 -23.11
C GLY A 57 -0.94 10.39 -22.69
N GLU A 58 -1.06 9.10 -22.96
CA GLU A 58 -2.18 8.29 -22.48
C GLU A 58 -2.14 8.10 -20.96
N PRO A 59 -3.22 8.48 -20.23
CA PRO A 59 -3.27 8.34 -18.78
C PRO A 59 -3.64 6.92 -18.36
N PHE A 60 -2.98 6.42 -17.31
CA PHE A 60 -3.27 5.14 -16.68
C PHE A 60 -3.40 5.28 -15.17
N ASN A 61 -4.30 4.51 -14.56
CA ASN A 61 -4.36 4.33 -13.12
C ASN A 61 -3.74 3.00 -12.74
N PHE A 62 -2.97 3.01 -11.64
CA PHE A 62 -2.41 1.82 -11.01
C PHE A 62 -2.89 1.75 -9.58
N GLY A 63 -3.65 0.73 -9.24
CA GLY A 63 -4.28 0.58 -7.94
C GLY A 63 -4.62 -0.87 -7.61
N PRO A 64 -5.09 -1.13 -6.39
CA PRO A 64 -5.50 -2.46 -5.96
C PRO A 64 -6.73 -2.92 -6.73
N ARG A 65 -7.00 -4.22 -6.70
CA ARG A 65 -8.21 -4.80 -7.27
C ARG A 65 -9.46 -4.21 -6.60
N ALA A 66 -10.51 -3.99 -7.38
CA ALA A 66 -11.72 -3.26 -6.95
C ALA A 66 -12.43 -3.90 -5.74
N GLU A 67 -12.31 -5.22 -5.56
CA GLU A 67 -12.86 -5.96 -4.43
C GLU A 67 -12.12 -5.75 -3.11
N GLN A 68 -10.88 -5.28 -3.17
CA GLN A 68 -10.02 -5.04 -1.99
C GLN A 68 -10.29 -3.66 -1.37
N THR A 69 -11.53 -3.46 -0.93
CA THR A 69 -11.92 -2.18 -0.33
C THR A 69 -11.91 -2.28 1.19
N LYS A 70 -11.04 -1.49 1.83
CA LYS A 70 -10.92 -1.40 3.29
C LYS A 70 -11.02 0.04 3.76
N THR A 71 -11.65 0.21 4.91
CA THR A 71 -11.73 1.50 5.58
C THR A 71 -10.42 1.86 6.28
N VAL A 72 -10.25 3.13 6.61
CA VAL A 72 -9.12 3.60 7.43
C VAL A 72 -9.08 2.86 8.77
N PHE A 73 -10.24 2.63 9.38
CA PHE A 73 -10.31 1.95 10.68
C PHE A 73 -9.87 0.49 10.59
N GLU A 74 -10.34 -0.26 9.58
CA GLU A 74 -9.91 -1.64 9.35
C GLU A 74 -8.39 -1.72 9.12
N LEU A 75 -7.83 -0.83 8.30
CA LEU A 75 -6.38 -0.77 8.07
C LEU A 75 -5.59 -0.57 9.37
N VAL A 76 -6.05 0.34 10.24
CA VAL A 76 -5.38 0.62 11.52
C VAL A 76 -5.44 -0.62 12.43
N GLN A 77 -6.59 -1.30 12.49
CA GLN A 77 -6.75 -2.51 13.29
C GLN A 77 -5.89 -3.68 12.76
N ASP A 78 -5.83 -3.87 11.44
CA ASP A 78 -5.04 -4.92 10.82
C ASP A 78 -3.54 -4.68 11.05
N LEU A 79 -3.09 -3.42 10.89
CA LEU A 79 -1.71 -3.04 11.16
C LEU A 79 -1.35 -3.20 12.65
N ALA A 80 -2.24 -2.80 13.56
CA ALA A 80 -2.05 -2.97 15.01
C ALA A 80 -1.92 -4.46 15.39
N THR A 81 -2.75 -5.32 14.81
CA THR A 81 -2.68 -6.77 15.00
C THR A 81 -1.32 -7.33 14.59
N LEU A 82 -0.81 -6.94 13.41
CA LEU A 82 0.53 -7.31 12.95
C LEU A 82 1.63 -6.72 13.84
N TRP A 83 1.39 -5.60 14.48
CA TRP A 83 2.32 -4.98 15.43
C TRP A 83 2.36 -5.71 16.78
N GLY A 84 1.34 -6.54 17.08
CA GLY A 84 1.18 -7.24 18.34
C GLY A 84 0.45 -6.40 19.40
N LEU A 85 -0.32 -5.40 18.97
CA LEU A 85 -1.14 -4.54 19.82
C LEU A 85 -2.60 -4.98 19.83
N ASP A 86 -3.33 -4.58 20.87
CA ASP A 86 -4.78 -4.74 20.92
C ASP A 86 -5.43 -3.82 19.86
N LYS A 87 -6.02 -4.43 18.85
CA LYS A 87 -6.66 -3.74 17.73
C LYS A 87 -7.78 -2.78 18.16
N ASP A 88 -8.47 -3.09 19.26
CA ASP A 88 -9.61 -2.29 19.72
C ASP A 88 -9.16 -1.05 20.50
N GLN A 89 -7.89 -1.01 20.93
CA GLN A 89 -7.27 0.12 21.60
C GLN A 89 -6.27 0.88 20.71
N ALA A 90 -6.07 0.41 19.48
CA ALA A 90 -5.06 0.97 18.58
C ALA A 90 -5.40 2.37 18.04
N ALA A 91 -6.68 2.73 18.02
CA ALA A 91 -7.16 3.98 17.44
C ALA A 91 -8.07 4.76 18.35
N LYS A 92 -7.88 6.08 18.35
CA LYS A 92 -8.78 7.05 18.98
C LYS A 92 -9.46 7.89 17.92
N LEU A 93 -10.80 7.98 17.99
CA LEU A 93 -11.55 8.83 17.08
C LEU A 93 -11.48 10.29 17.52
N THR A 94 -11.06 11.17 16.62
CA THR A 94 -11.13 12.62 16.87
C THR A 94 -12.46 13.13 16.31
N GLY A 95 -13.25 13.80 17.19
CA GLY A 95 -14.58 14.30 16.85
C GLY A 95 -14.62 15.52 15.93
N ASN A 96 -13.48 16.06 15.52
CA ASN A 96 -13.42 17.29 14.74
C ASN A 96 -12.83 17.02 13.35
N VAL A 97 -13.72 16.96 12.34
CA VAL A 97 -13.33 16.83 10.93
C VAL A 97 -13.53 18.20 10.27
N PRO A 98 -12.46 19.01 10.11
CA PRO A 98 -12.58 20.35 9.54
C PRO A 98 -13.00 20.37 8.06
N PHE A 99 -12.87 19.24 7.36
CA PHE A 99 -13.21 19.10 5.94
C PHE A 99 -13.98 17.81 5.68
N LYS A 100 -14.95 17.84 4.75
CA LYS A 100 -15.60 16.62 4.24
C LYS A 100 -14.60 15.88 3.34
N GLU A 101 -14.01 14.82 3.86
CA GLU A 101 -13.27 13.88 3.02
C GLU A 101 -14.21 13.01 2.20
N ALA A 102 -13.80 12.65 0.97
CA ALA A 102 -14.50 11.66 0.18
C ALA A 102 -14.60 10.34 0.95
N THR A 103 -15.81 9.86 1.16
CA THR A 103 -16.08 8.64 1.91
C THR A 103 -15.60 7.41 1.14
N LEU A 104 -15.77 7.42 -0.18
CA LEU A 104 -15.35 6.35 -1.08
C LEU A 104 -14.39 6.92 -2.11
N LEU A 105 -13.19 6.36 -2.15
CA LEU A 105 -12.21 6.60 -3.20
C LEU A 105 -11.74 5.25 -3.73
N LYS A 106 -12.03 4.98 -5.00
CA LYS A 106 -11.57 3.81 -5.76
C LYS A 106 -10.91 4.25 -7.04
N LEU A 107 -9.97 3.45 -7.53
CA LEU A 107 -9.37 3.61 -8.85
C LEU A 107 -9.97 2.57 -9.80
N ASN A 108 -10.32 3.00 -11.01
CA ASN A 108 -10.57 2.07 -12.11
C ASN A 108 -9.25 1.83 -12.83
N CYS A 109 -8.80 0.58 -12.84
CA CYS A 109 -7.54 0.14 -13.45
C CYS A 109 -7.76 -0.76 -14.68
N ASP A 110 -8.98 -0.86 -15.20
CA ASP A 110 -9.33 -1.70 -16.36
C ASP A 110 -8.47 -1.36 -17.59
N LYS A 111 -8.18 -0.07 -17.79
CA LYS A 111 -7.31 0.38 -18.88
C LYS A 111 -5.88 -0.18 -18.74
N ALA A 112 -5.31 -0.19 -17.53
CA ALA A 112 -4.00 -0.78 -17.30
C ALA A 112 -4.02 -2.29 -17.53
N LEU A 113 -5.09 -2.98 -17.13
CA LEU A 113 -5.26 -4.39 -17.39
C LEU A 113 -5.32 -4.69 -18.91
N VAL A 114 -6.16 -3.95 -19.65
CA VAL A 114 -6.41 -4.22 -21.07
C VAL A 114 -5.22 -3.85 -21.95
N TYR A 115 -4.58 -2.71 -21.73
CA TYR A 115 -3.54 -2.18 -22.62
C TYR A 115 -2.13 -2.56 -22.19
N LEU A 116 -1.89 -2.74 -20.88
CA LEU A 116 -0.56 -3.05 -20.35
C LEU A 116 -0.46 -4.47 -19.78
N ASN A 117 -1.56 -5.23 -19.78
CA ASN A 117 -1.68 -6.52 -19.09
C ASN A 117 -1.16 -6.42 -17.63
N TRP A 118 -1.45 -5.28 -16.99
CA TRP A 118 -1.02 -4.99 -15.63
C TRP A 118 -2.19 -5.03 -14.65
N HIS A 119 -2.00 -5.72 -13.55
CA HIS A 119 -2.83 -5.64 -12.34
C HIS A 119 -1.95 -5.75 -11.10
N SER A 120 -2.51 -5.39 -9.94
CA SER A 120 -1.78 -5.49 -8.67
C SER A 120 -1.37 -6.92 -8.35
N THR A 121 -0.15 -7.09 -7.86
CA THR A 121 0.44 -8.37 -7.48
C THR A 121 -0.01 -8.81 -6.08
N LEU A 122 0.09 -7.90 -5.09
CA LEU A 122 -0.22 -8.21 -3.69
C LEU A 122 -1.72 -8.09 -3.42
N HIS A 123 -2.24 -9.03 -2.64
CA HIS A 123 -3.52 -8.85 -1.97
C HIS A 123 -3.36 -7.89 -0.79
N TYR A 124 -4.50 -7.38 -0.28
CA TYR A 124 -4.49 -6.39 0.81
C TYR A 124 -3.70 -6.86 2.04
N GLU A 125 -3.91 -8.09 2.47
CA GLU A 125 -3.25 -8.68 3.63
C GLU A 125 -1.73 -8.76 3.45
N GLU A 126 -1.27 -9.12 2.25
CA GLU A 126 0.15 -9.15 1.89
C GLU A 126 0.74 -7.74 1.88
N CYS A 127 0.01 -6.77 1.34
CA CYS A 127 0.39 -5.36 1.33
C CYS A 127 0.62 -4.84 2.77
N VAL A 128 -0.35 -5.07 3.68
CA VAL A 128 -0.24 -4.63 5.08
C VAL A 128 0.89 -5.35 5.78
N LYS A 129 1.11 -6.64 5.49
CA LYS A 129 2.21 -7.42 6.05
C LYS A 129 3.58 -6.89 5.60
N PHE A 130 3.77 -6.62 4.31
CA PHE A 130 5.02 -6.03 3.79
C PHE A 130 5.35 -4.71 4.50
N ILE A 131 4.34 -3.86 4.68
CA ILE A 131 4.49 -2.59 5.40
C ILE A 131 4.86 -2.83 6.86
N ALA A 132 4.13 -3.70 7.56
CA ALA A 132 4.38 -3.99 8.97
C ALA A 132 5.77 -4.56 9.20
N ASP A 133 6.19 -5.54 8.40
CA ASP A 133 7.49 -6.20 8.52
C ASP A 133 8.63 -5.19 8.35
N TRP A 134 8.55 -4.29 7.34
CA TRP A 134 9.57 -3.29 7.09
C TRP A 134 9.69 -2.28 8.23
N TYR A 135 8.55 -1.73 8.68
CA TYR A 135 8.58 -0.71 9.74
C TYR A 135 8.88 -1.29 11.12
N LYS A 136 8.48 -2.54 11.41
CA LYS A 136 8.89 -3.23 12.65
C LYS A 136 10.40 -3.46 12.68
N ALA A 137 10.98 -3.94 11.59
CA ALA A 137 12.42 -4.09 11.47
C ALA A 137 13.15 -2.78 11.75
N PHE A 138 12.62 -1.67 11.23
CA PHE A 138 13.21 -0.35 11.44
C PHE A 138 13.04 0.17 12.88
N TYR A 139 11.82 0.14 13.42
CA TYR A 139 11.51 0.79 14.71
C TYR A 139 11.76 -0.09 15.92
N ILE A 140 11.46 -1.38 15.81
CA ILE A 140 11.47 -2.31 16.95
C ILE A 140 12.77 -3.11 16.96
N ASP A 141 13.05 -3.82 15.85
CA ASP A 141 14.19 -4.74 15.78
C ASP A 141 15.52 -4.00 15.58
N ARG A 142 15.46 -2.71 15.17
CA ARG A 142 16.65 -1.89 14.88
C ARG A 142 17.58 -2.58 13.90
N TYR A 143 16.98 -3.21 12.89
CA TYR A 143 17.72 -3.96 11.88
C TYR A 143 18.71 -3.05 11.15
N GLU A 144 19.99 -3.45 11.12
CA GLU A 144 21.06 -2.57 10.64
C GLU A 144 21.04 -2.40 9.13
N ASP A 145 20.74 -3.46 8.37
CA ASP A 145 20.76 -3.46 6.91
C ASP A 145 19.36 -3.36 6.31
N MET A 146 18.74 -2.19 6.45
CA MET A 146 17.42 -1.91 5.86
C MET A 146 17.42 -1.98 4.32
N TYR A 147 18.59 -1.78 3.69
CA TYR A 147 18.73 -1.94 2.25
C TYR A 147 18.55 -3.42 1.85
N ALA A 148 19.26 -4.33 2.51
CA ALA A 148 19.10 -5.76 2.24
C ALA A 148 17.67 -6.25 2.50
N LEU A 149 17.00 -5.75 3.55
CA LEU A 149 15.60 -6.06 3.80
C LEU A 149 14.70 -5.55 2.67
N THR A 150 14.93 -4.34 2.19
CA THR A 150 14.17 -3.77 1.07
C THR A 150 14.37 -4.58 -0.22
N VAL A 151 15.61 -4.99 -0.52
CA VAL A 151 15.90 -5.86 -1.67
C VAL A 151 15.16 -7.18 -1.56
N LYS A 152 15.17 -7.83 -0.38
CA LYS A 152 14.40 -9.07 -0.15
C LYS A 152 12.89 -8.89 -0.38
N GLN A 153 12.33 -7.75 0.02
CA GLN A 153 10.91 -7.46 -0.26
C GLN A 153 10.65 -7.29 -1.75
N ILE A 154 11.54 -6.60 -2.48
CA ILE A 154 11.44 -6.46 -3.93
C ILE A 154 11.51 -7.85 -4.60
N GLU A 155 12.45 -8.69 -4.22
CA GLU A 155 12.59 -10.06 -4.73
C GLU A 155 11.33 -10.89 -4.46
N ALA A 156 10.80 -10.85 -3.23
CA ALA A 156 9.57 -11.54 -2.87
C ALA A 156 8.35 -11.05 -3.67
N TYR A 157 8.29 -9.74 -3.93
CA TYR A 157 7.25 -9.13 -4.77
C TYR A 157 7.35 -9.63 -6.22
N VAL A 158 8.56 -9.62 -6.81
CA VAL A 158 8.80 -10.13 -8.18
C VAL A 158 8.48 -11.61 -8.27
N ASP A 159 8.88 -12.41 -7.28
CA ASP A 159 8.58 -13.85 -7.24
C ASP A 159 7.06 -14.11 -7.15
N SER A 160 6.32 -13.29 -6.40
CA SER A 160 4.86 -13.36 -6.38
C SER A 160 4.25 -13.05 -7.74
N ALA A 161 4.76 -12.01 -8.42
CA ALA A 161 4.33 -11.64 -9.75
C ALA A 161 4.59 -12.74 -10.79
N LYS A 162 5.78 -13.37 -10.75
CA LYS A 162 6.12 -14.53 -11.60
C LYS A 162 5.18 -15.70 -11.38
N LYS A 163 4.87 -16.04 -10.14
CA LYS A 163 3.91 -17.13 -9.82
C LYS A 163 2.51 -16.86 -10.35
N GLN A 164 2.14 -15.60 -10.50
CA GLN A 164 0.86 -15.17 -11.08
C GLN A 164 0.92 -15.04 -12.61
N GLY A 165 2.08 -15.25 -13.23
CA GLY A 165 2.27 -15.14 -14.68
C GLY A 165 2.16 -13.70 -15.19
N LEU A 166 2.60 -12.72 -14.41
CA LEU A 166 2.59 -11.32 -14.82
C LEU A 166 3.75 -11.05 -15.79
N ASN A 167 3.43 -10.61 -17.01
CA ASN A 167 4.41 -10.46 -18.10
C ASN A 167 5.60 -9.56 -17.76
N TRP A 168 5.40 -8.53 -16.95
CA TRP A 168 6.47 -7.62 -16.58
C TRP A 168 7.52 -8.24 -15.64
N ALA A 169 7.23 -9.42 -15.06
CA ALA A 169 8.11 -10.10 -14.11
C ALA A 169 8.87 -11.29 -14.74
N GLU A 170 8.67 -11.57 -16.04
CA GLU A 170 9.33 -12.64 -16.78
C GLU A 170 10.79 -12.35 -17.14
#